data_cdf5a7f6f2c6b5751831226ca20d255a
#
_entry.id   cdf5a7f6f2c6b5751831226ca20d255a
#
_cell.length_a   1.000
_cell.length_b   1.000
_cell.length_c   1.000
_cell.angle_alpha   90.00
_cell.angle_beta   90.00
_cell.angle_gamma   90.00
#
_symmetry.space_group_name_H-M   'P 1'
#
loop_
_entity.id
_entity.type
_entity.pdbx_description
1 polymer ?
#
loop_
_entity_poly.entity_id
_entity_poly.type
_entity_poly.pdbx_seq_one_letter_code
_entity_poly.pdbx_strand_id
1 'polypeptide(L)'
;MAAYAQQPRRRVLRPSVVVDATHAHTHTVIMLHGMAFDSSMFEELPAMLGARASTVRWVFPNAPVRTIDWPRGPAPASRGRGELREIAKQSRRPGTHGRPEPGVEAWYNYFSSNGGTLQHDAIDLEHLAAATADVHAIMDAEIARLGGASRRVALGGNSQGGTVALHAALTHARGLDLACLVLGCTILLDATPAPREPPDPPPLFIFSAERDMEYLPAFQRLAFGRLAAVGFDVVSHVEPGLDHYSVSRAELLHTAAWLRRALFGDAVVPEYRDRPNAPPAKFANVMDAPLPAWWLQALLHGHRQPHKLHDEEVALMPDAWRPVFFADG
;
A
#
# COMPACT_ATOMS: atom_id res chain seq x y z
N MET A 1 -13.96 -30.30 -30.61
CA MET A 1 -12.96 -29.53 -29.81
C MET A 1 -13.35 -29.66 -28.35
N ALA A 2 -12.61 -30.46 -27.58
CA ALA A 2 -12.88 -30.67 -26.17
C ALA A 2 -12.38 -29.45 -25.38
N ALA A 3 -13.28 -28.76 -24.66
CA ALA A 3 -12.92 -27.71 -23.73
C ALA A 3 -12.08 -28.31 -22.61
N TYR A 4 -10.83 -27.95 -22.52
CA TYR A 4 -10.00 -28.23 -21.38
C TYR A 4 -10.54 -27.42 -20.19
N ALA A 5 -11.37 -28.05 -19.37
CA ALA A 5 -11.71 -27.50 -18.06
C ALA A 5 -10.43 -27.48 -17.23
N GLN A 6 -9.84 -26.30 -17.06
CA GLN A 6 -8.76 -26.12 -16.12
C GLN A 6 -9.29 -26.44 -14.72
N GLN A 7 -8.77 -27.51 -14.11
CA GLN A 7 -9.07 -27.77 -12.70
C GLN A 7 -8.58 -26.56 -11.89
N PRO A 8 -9.38 -26.08 -10.93
CA PRO A 8 -8.94 -24.96 -10.07
C PRO A 8 -7.65 -25.38 -9.38
N ARG A 9 -6.56 -24.65 -9.67
CA ARG A 9 -5.25 -24.90 -9.05
C ARG A 9 -5.42 -24.74 -7.55
N ARG A 10 -5.11 -25.79 -6.80
CA ARG A 10 -5.27 -25.82 -5.35
C ARG A 10 -4.47 -24.68 -4.74
N ARG A 11 -5.16 -23.73 -4.11
CA ARG A 11 -4.56 -22.59 -3.41
C ARG A 11 -3.75 -23.12 -2.23
N VAL A 12 -2.45 -22.89 -2.24
CA VAL A 12 -1.59 -23.21 -1.10
C VAL A 12 -1.60 -22.01 -0.18
N LEU A 13 -2.35 -22.09 0.92
CA LEU A 13 -2.38 -21.07 1.97
C LEU A 13 -1.22 -21.33 2.94
N ARG A 14 -0.46 -20.27 3.25
CA ARG A 14 0.49 -20.26 4.35
C ARG A 14 -0.21 -19.75 5.62
N PRO A 15 0.08 -20.30 6.79
CA PRO A 15 -0.55 -19.84 8.02
C PRO A 15 -0.15 -18.38 8.30
N SER A 16 -1.08 -17.61 8.87
CA SER A 16 -0.79 -16.29 9.42
C SER A 16 0.17 -16.42 10.60
N VAL A 17 1.10 -15.49 10.73
CA VAL A 17 1.87 -15.33 11.96
C VAL A 17 1.04 -14.47 12.93
N VAL A 18 0.89 -14.95 14.14
CA VAL A 18 0.14 -14.28 15.19
C VAL A 18 1.03 -14.08 16.40
N VAL A 19 1.08 -12.84 16.89
CA VAL A 19 1.73 -12.49 18.14
C VAL A 19 0.65 -12.07 19.14
N ASP A 20 0.39 -12.91 20.11
CA ASP A 20 -0.64 -12.64 21.12
C ASP A 20 -0.23 -11.51 22.08
N ALA A 21 -1.22 -10.77 22.57
CA ALA A 21 -1.03 -9.84 23.66
C ALA A 21 -0.56 -10.62 24.92
N THR A 22 0.50 -10.12 25.57
CA THR A 22 1.03 -10.74 26.80
C THR A 22 0.29 -10.28 28.07
N HIS A 23 -0.52 -9.23 27.95
CA HIS A 23 -1.43 -8.71 28.97
C HIS A 23 -2.86 -8.71 28.41
N ALA A 24 -3.75 -7.94 29.04
CA ALA A 24 -5.14 -7.82 28.56
C ALA A 24 -5.15 -7.36 27.07
N HIS A 25 -5.74 -8.19 26.21
CA HIS A 25 -5.91 -7.88 24.80
C HIS A 25 -6.89 -6.71 24.62
N THR A 26 -6.39 -5.56 24.25
CA THR A 26 -7.19 -4.33 24.09
C THR A 26 -7.31 -3.87 22.65
N HIS A 27 -6.34 -4.19 21.80
CA HIS A 27 -6.30 -3.80 20.39
C HIS A 27 -5.74 -4.92 19.52
N THR A 28 -6.14 -4.96 18.26
CA THR A 28 -5.53 -5.82 17.23
C THR A 28 -4.97 -4.97 16.09
N VAL A 29 -3.80 -5.36 15.58
CA VAL A 29 -3.21 -4.80 14.36
C VAL A 29 -3.04 -5.91 13.33
N ILE A 30 -3.61 -5.72 12.16
CA ILE A 30 -3.55 -6.63 11.02
C ILE A 30 -2.71 -5.97 9.94
N MET A 31 -1.58 -6.60 9.51
CA MET A 31 -0.68 -6.03 8.49
C MET A 31 -0.40 -7.04 7.38
N LEU A 32 -0.63 -6.62 6.14
CA LEU A 32 -0.47 -7.42 4.93
C LEU A 32 0.84 -7.07 4.22
N HIS A 33 1.71 -8.05 4.00
CA HIS A 33 3.00 -7.85 3.34
C HIS A 33 2.88 -7.56 1.83
N GLY A 34 3.92 -6.97 1.25
CA GLY A 34 4.06 -6.76 -0.19
C GLY A 34 4.24 -8.07 -0.97
N MET A 35 4.07 -8.03 -2.29
CA MET A 35 4.33 -9.18 -3.15
C MET A 35 5.79 -9.63 -3.04
N ALA A 36 6.01 -10.94 -3.09
CA ALA A 36 7.31 -11.61 -2.93
C ALA A 36 7.96 -11.41 -1.53
N PHE A 37 7.21 -10.90 -0.56
CA PHE A 37 7.55 -10.88 0.86
C PHE A 37 6.67 -11.86 1.63
N ASP A 38 6.89 -11.96 2.92
CA ASP A 38 6.05 -12.68 3.86
C ASP A 38 5.85 -11.87 5.15
N SER A 39 5.23 -12.48 6.14
CA SER A 39 4.93 -11.86 7.43
C SER A 39 6.16 -11.32 8.18
N SER A 40 7.38 -11.80 7.89
CA SER A 40 8.61 -11.30 8.52
C SER A 40 8.90 -9.83 8.20
N MET A 41 8.27 -9.29 7.16
CA MET A 41 8.35 -7.85 6.82
C MET A 41 8.01 -6.94 8.01
N PHE A 42 7.15 -7.42 8.91
CA PHE A 42 6.66 -6.64 10.05
C PHE A 42 7.11 -7.19 11.42
N GLU A 43 8.09 -8.09 11.46
CA GLU A 43 8.50 -8.76 12.70
C GLU A 43 9.03 -7.81 13.78
N GLU A 44 9.64 -6.67 13.38
CA GLU A 44 10.12 -5.65 14.30
C GLU A 44 9.01 -4.71 14.81
N LEU A 45 7.89 -4.62 14.11
CA LEU A 45 6.85 -3.63 14.39
C LEU A 45 6.27 -3.73 15.82
N PRO A 46 6.00 -4.93 16.38
CA PRO A 46 5.54 -5.06 17.76
C PRO A 46 6.50 -4.41 18.76
N ALA A 47 7.81 -4.64 18.61
CA ALA A 47 8.81 -4.07 19.53
C ALA A 47 8.86 -2.52 19.47
N MET A 48 8.54 -1.93 18.32
CA MET A 48 8.54 -0.48 18.13
C MET A 48 7.37 0.23 18.82
N LEU A 49 6.31 -0.49 19.23
CA LEU A 49 5.25 0.07 20.08
C LEU A 49 5.68 0.22 21.55
N GLY A 50 6.82 -0.32 21.95
CA GLY A 50 7.32 -0.27 23.32
C GLY A 50 6.36 -0.92 24.29
N ALA A 51 6.10 -0.29 25.44
CA ALA A 51 5.24 -0.85 26.49
C ALA A 51 3.79 -1.14 26.03
N ARG A 52 3.31 -0.44 25.01
CA ARG A 52 1.96 -0.67 24.45
C ARG A 52 1.82 -2.02 23.73
N ALA A 53 2.92 -2.60 23.22
CA ALA A 53 2.94 -3.87 22.52
C ALA A 53 2.30 -5.01 23.34
N SER A 54 2.44 -4.97 24.66
CA SER A 54 1.93 -6.03 25.57
C SER A 54 0.41 -6.19 25.55
N THR A 55 -0.33 -5.18 25.14
CA THR A 55 -1.80 -5.17 25.07
C THR A 55 -2.35 -5.32 23.65
N VAL A 56 -1.47 -5.42 22.66
CA VAL A 56 -1.82 -5.52 21.23
C VAL A 56 -1.63 -6.96 20.77
N ARG A 57 -2.63 -7.48 20.10
CA ARG A 57 -2.54 -8.70 19.31
C ARG A 57 -2.18 -8.33 17.87
N TRP A 58 -1.19 -9.00 17.32
CA TRP A 58 -0.73 -8.79 15.96
C TRP A 58 -1.11 -9.97 15.08
N VAL A 59 -1.61 -9.68 13.89
CA VAL A 59 -1.94 -10.68 12.90
C VAL A 59 -1.26 -10.29 11.59
N PHE A 60 -0.34 -11.13 11.15
CA PHE A 60 0.41 -10.97 9.91
C PHE A 60 0.03 -12.11 8.96
N PRO A 61 -1.01 -11.94 8.14
CA PRO A 61 -1.41 -12.96 7.18
C PRO A 61 -0.34 -13.13 6.11
N ASN A 62 -0.13 -14.37 5.66
CA ASN A 62 0.72 -14.65 4.49
C ASN A 62 -0.14 -14.81 3.25
N ALA A 63 0.27 -14.19 2.15
CA ALA A 63 -0.35 -14.36 0.85
C ALA A 63 -0.18 -15.80 0.34
N PRO A 64 -1.11 -16.30 -0.49
CA PRO A 64 -0.91 -17.57 -1.17
C PRO A 64 0.30 -17.54 -2.09
N VAL A 65 0.95 -18.70 -2.24
CA VAL A 65 1.99 -18.89 -3.27
C VAL A 65 1.32 -19.06 -4.63
N ARG A 66 1.75 -18.25 -5.61
CA ARG A 66 1.16 -18.19 -6.95
C ARG A 66 2.22 -18.21 -8.04
N THR A 67 1.78 -18.44 -9.26
CA THR A 67 2.50 -18.04 -10.46
C THR A 67 2.06 -16.65 -10.85
N ILE A 68 2.99 -15.73 -11.05
CA ILE A 68 2.71 -14.34 -11.49
C ILE A 68 3.00 -14.25 -12.98
N ASP A 69 2.00 -13.85 -13.74
CA ASP A 69 2.07 -13.63 -15.17
C ASP A 69 2.39 -12.16 -15.44
N TRP A 70 3.64 -11.76 -15.29
CA TRP A 70 4.05 -10.43 -15.70
C TRP A 70 4.08 -10.33 -17.23
N PRO A 71 3.12 -9.69 -17.89
CA PRO A 71 3.31 -9.36 -19.29
C PRO A 71 4.43 -8.32 -19.39
N ARG A 72 5.18 -8.33 -20.50
CA ARG A 72 6.10 -7.26 -20.80
C ARG A 72 5.31 -5.96 -20.83
N GLY A 73 5.53 -5.09 -19.87
CA GLY A 73 5.07 -3.71 -19.97
C GLY A 73 5.60 -3.08 -21.26
N PRO A 74 4.97 -2.02 -21.78
CA PRO A 74 5.54 -1.27 -22.87
C PRO A 74 6.98 -0.94 -22.49
N ALA A 75 7.94 -1.29 -23.36
CA ALA A 75 9.33 -0.96 -23.12
C ALA A 75 9.41 0.53 -22.82
N PRO A 76 9.98 0.95 -21.67
CA PRO A 76 10.04 2.36 -21.32
C PRO A 76 10.68 3.11 -22.50
N ALA A 77 9.93 4.03 -23.10
CA ALA A 77 10.41 4.81 -24.20
C ALA A 77 11.71 5.51 -23.75
N SER A 78 12.81 5.16 -24.38
CA SER A 78 14.11 5.85 -24.38
C SER A 78 14.66 6.44 -23.08
N ARG A 79 14.80 5.64 -22.03
CA ARG A 79 15.80 5.97 -21.01
C ARG A 79 17.19 5.57 -21.50
N GLY A 80 18.20 6.37 -21.18
CA GLY A 80 19.59 6.03 -21.50
C GLY A 80 19.93 4.62 -21.00
N ARG A 81 20.51 3.78 -21.85
CA ARG A 81 20.78 2.34 -21.59
C ARG A 81 21.54 2.06 -20.29
N GLY A 82 22.24 3.07 -19.72
CA GLY A 82 22.99 2.95 -18.47
C GLY A 82 22.12 3.00 -17.23
N GLU A 83 21.18 3.92 -17.19
CA GLU A 83 20.32 4.19 -16.02
C GLU A 83 19.27 3.08 -15.82
N LEU A 84 18.71 2.57 -16.92
CA LEU A 84 17.82 1.41 -16.89
C LEU A 84 18.49 0.11 -16.45
N ARG A 85 19.81 -0.03 -16.80
CA ARG A 85 20.58 -1.20 -16.40
C ARG A 85 20.87 -1.19 -14.90
N GLU A 86 21.03 -0.01 -14.30
CA GLU A 86 21.26 0.15 -12.86
C GLU A 86 19.96 -0.04 -12.07
N ILE A 87 18.86 0.54 -12.53
CA ILE A 87 17.52 0.33 -11.95
C ILE A 87 17.09 -1.15 -12.07
N ALA A 88 17.33 -1.79 -13.22
CA ALA A 88 17.03 -3.21 -13.40
C ALA A 88 17.92 -4.14 -12.57
N LYS A 89 19.14 -3.72 -12.22
CA LYS A 89 20.00 -4.47 -11.29
C LYS A 89 19.57 -4.30 -9.84
N GLN A 90 19.00 -3.16 -9.49
CA GLN A 90 18.52 -2.84 -8.15
C GLN A 90 17.08 -3.32 -7.93
N SER A 91 16.24 -3.33 -8.96
CA SER A 91 14.90 -3.88 -8.88
C SER A 91 14.98 -5.41 -8.90
N ARG A 92 14.75 -6.03 -7.77
CA ARG A 92 14.50 -7.47 -7.67
C ARG A 92 13.10 -7.81 -8.19
N ARG A 93 12.66 -7.15 -9.28
CA ARG A 93 11.35 -7.40 -9.87
C ARG A 93 11.28 -8.86 -10.30
N PRO A 94 10.45 -9.68 -9.66
CA PRO A 94 10.10 -10.97 -10.21
C PRO A 94 9.46 -10.75 -11.59
N GLY A 95 9.84 -11.51 -12.59
CA GLY A 95 9.05 -11.65 -13.82
C GLY A 95 9.13 -10.57 -14.90
N THR A 96 10.01 -9.56 -14.81
CA THR A 96 10.14 -8.51 -15.87
C THR A 96 10.52 -9.04 -17.26
N HIS A 97 10.65 -10.33 -17.42
CA HIS A 97 11.08 -10.98 -18.68
C HIS A 97 9.93 -11.54 -19.52
N GLY A 98 8.68 -11.27 -19.17
CA GLY A 98 7.50 -11.78 -19.89
C GLY A 98 7.39 -13.32 -19.83
N ARG A 99 7.93 -13.92 -18.78
CA ARG A 99 7.74 -15.33 -18.44
C ARG A 99 7.01 -15.44 -17.11
N PRO A 100 6.04 -16.37 -16.97
CA PRO A 100 5.41 -16.64 -15.70
C PRO A 100 6.45 -17.01 -14.64
N GLU A 101 6.38 -16.39 -13.46
CA GLU A 101 7.24 -16.68 -12.33
C GLU A 101 6.48 -17.50 -11.30
N PRO A 102 6.83 -18.80 -11.12
CA PRO A 102 6.19 -19.65 -10.13
C PRO A 102 6.76 -19.39 -8.73
N GLY A 103 5.95 -19.68 -7.72
CA GLY A 103 6.43 -19.71 -6.34
C GLY A 103 6.47 -18.35 -5.64
N VAL A 104 5.75 -17.35 -6.15
CA VAL A 104 5.71 -16.01 -5.57
C VAL A 104 4.58 -15.90 -4.55
N GLU A 105 4.88 -15.39 -3.37
CA GLU A 105 3.85 -14.97 -2.41
C GLU A 105 3.16 -13.71 -2.93
N ALA A 106 1.87 -13.83 -3.30
CA ALA A 106 1.12 -12.72 -3.88
C ALA A 106 -0.36 -12.81 -3.56
N TRP A 107 -0.96 -11.67 -3.27
CA TRP A 107 -2.39 -11.55 -2.99
C TRP A 107 -3.22 -11.75 -4.25
N TYR A 108 -2.76 -11.20 -5.38
CA TYR A 108 -3.37 -11.37 -6.70
C TYR A 108 -2.31 -11.38 -7.81
N ASN A 109 -2.71 -11.84 -9.00
CA ASN A 109 -1.87 -11.86 -10.19
C ASN A 109 -2.05 -10.57 -11.00
N TYR A 110 -1.04 -10.23 -11.82
CA TYR A 110 -1.05 -9.08 -12.72
C TYR A 110 -1.15 -9.53 -14.17
N PHE A 111 -1.94 -8.81 -14.97
CA PHE A 111 -2.05 -8.98 -16.42
C PHE A 111 -1.41 -7.84 -17.21
N SER A 112 -0.98 -6.78 -16.56
CA SER A 112 -0.19 -5.69 -17.13
C SER A 112 0.90 -5.25 -16.16
N SER A 113 1.87 -4.46 -16.65
CA SER A 113 2.91 -3.84 -15.85
C SER A 113 3.07 -2.39 -16.29
N ASN A 114 2.37 -1.50 -15.63
CA ASN A 114 2.34 -0.07 -15.90
C ASN A 114 3.18 0.74 -14.89
N GLY A 115 4.00 0.07 -14.07
CA GLY A 115 4.84 0.71 -13.06
C GLY A 115 5.57 1.93 -13.59
N GLY A 116 5.63 2.98 -12.78
CA GLY A 116 6.21 4.24 -13.17
C GLY A 116 5.36 5.08 -14.12
N THR A 117 4.05 4.79 -14.25
CA THR A 117 3.05 5.61 -14.96
C THR A 117 1.90 5.95 -14.02
N LEU A 118 0.94 6.75 -14.50
CA LEU A 118 -0.31 7.06 -13.77
C LEU A 118 -1.45 6.09 -14.17
N GLN A 119 -1.14 4.97 -14.80
CA GLN A 119 -2.10 3.98 -15.23
C GLN A 119 -2.11 2.79 -14.28
N HIS A 120 -3.31 2.37 -13.85
CA HIS A 120 -3.48 1.15 -13.07
C HIS A 120 -3.09 -0.10 -13.87
N ASP A 121 -2.57 -1.08 -13.17
CA ASP A 121 -2.34 -2.40 -13.72
C ASP A 121 -3.66 -3.18 -13.83
N ALA A 122 -3.82 -3.94 -14.92
CA ALA A 122 -4.82 -4.97 -15.00
C ALA A 122 -4.45 -6.13 -14.08
N ILE A 123 -5.34 -6.48 -13.17
CA ILE A 123 -5.13 -7.49 -12.14
C ILE A 123 -6.17 -8.59 -12.20
N ASP A 124 -5.87 -9.73 -11.58
CA ASP A 124 -6.80 -10.83 -11.42
C ASP A 124 -7.82 -10.53 -10.32
N LEU A 125 -9.04 -10.18 -10.73
CA LEU A 125 -10.12 -9.79 -9.83
C LEU A 125 -10.66 -10.98 -9.01
N GLU A 126 -10.55 -12.21 -9.49
CA GLU A 126 -10.94 -13.40 -8.71
C GLU A 126 -9.95 -13.62 -7.56
N HIS A 127 -8.67 -13.43 -7.83
CA HIS A 127 -7.66 -13.46 -6.78
C HIS A 127 -7.84 -12.33 -5.78
N LEU A 128 -8.15 -11.12 -6.23
CA LEU A 128 -8.43 -9.98 -5.34
C LEU A 128 -9.63 -10.28 -4.44
N ALA A 129 -10.73 -10.77 -5.02
CA ALA A 129 -11.93 -11.13 -4.27
C ALA A 129 -11.66 -12.22 -3.22
N ALA A 130 -10.88 -13.25 -3.57
CA ALA A 130 -10.50 -14.31 -2.64
C ALA A 130 -9.62 -13.78 -1.50
N ALA A 131 -8.61 -12.95 -1.81
CA ALA A 131 -7.76 -12.32 -0.78
C ALA A 131 -8.58 -11.40 0.14
N THR A 132 -9.49 -10.63 -0.43
CA THR A 132 -10.40 -9.76 0.31
C THR A 132 -11.28 -10.55 1.28
N ALA A 133 -11.86 -11.68 0.83
CA ALA A 133 -12.68 -12.54 1.68
C ALA A 133 -11.87 -13.12 2.86
N ASP A 134 -10.62 -13.50 2.66
CA ASP A 134 -9.74 -13.95 3.74
C ASP A 134 -9.47 -12.82 4.74
N VAL A 135 -9.20 -11.61 4.27
CA VAL A 135 -8.97 -10.43 5.15
C VAL A 135 -10.25 -10.09 5.92
N HIS A 136 -11.42 -10.12 5.28
CA HIS A 136 -12.71 -9.92 5.95
C HIS A 136 -12.92 -10.95 7.08
N ALA A 137 -12.63 -12.24 6.82
CA ALA A 137 -12.76 -13.29 7.85
C ALA A 137 -11.81 -13.03 9.03
N ILE A 138 -10.59 -12.56 8.78
CA ILE A 138 -9.64 -12.19 9.85
C ILE A 138 -10.19 -10.96 10.62
N MET A 139 -10.67 -9.93 9.94
CA MET A 139 -11.27 -8.75 10.58
C MET A 139 -12.44 -9.13 11.47
N ASP A 140 -13.36 -9.95 10.98
CA ASP A 140 -14.53 -10.41 11.75
C ASP A 140 -14.11 -11.19 13.00
N ALA A 141 -13.14 -12.08 12.87
CA ALA A 141 -12.63 -12.87 13.99
C ALA A 141 -11.98 -11.96 15.05
N GLU A 142 -11.19 -11.00 14.65
CA GLU A 142 -10.50 -10.10 15.59
C GLU A 142 -11.45 -9.06 16.21
N ILE A 143 -12.44 -8.56 15.46
CA ILE A 143 -13.50 -7.72 15.99
C ILE A 143 -14.32 -8.50 17.04
N ALA A 144 -14.67 -9.76 16.77
CA ALA A 144 -15.39 -10.62 17.71
C ALA A 144 -14.58 -10.86 18.98
N ARG A 145 -13.25 -11.10 18.88
CA ARG A 145 -12.35 -11.24 20.05
C ARG A 145 -12.35 -10.01 20.96
N LEU A 146 -12.54 -8.84 20.37
CA LEU A 146 -12.64 -7.56 21.10
C LEU A 146 -14.08 -7.19 21.51
N GLY A 147 -14.98 -8.18 21.56
CA GLY A 147 -16.37 -7.99 21.97
C GLY A 147 -17.18 -7.14 20.99
N GLY A 148 -16.82 -7.14 19.74
CA GLY A 148 -17.47 -6.34 18.67
C GLY A 148 -16.90 -4.93 18.50
N ALA A 149 -15.82 -4.56 19.19
CA ALA A 149 -15.25 -3.22 19.14
C ALA A 149 -14.31 -3.03 17.94
N SER A 150 -14.88 -2.76 16.74
CA SER A 150 -14.10 -2.52 15.49
C SER A 150 -13.13 -1.36 15.61
N ARG A 151 -13.46 -0.30 16.35
CA ARG A 151 -12.55 0.84 16.62
C ARG A 151 -11.31 0.49 17.47
N ARG A 152 -11.12 -0.77 17.79
CA ARG A 152 -9.89 -1.30 18.41
C ARG A 152 -9.07 -2.16 17.47
N VAL A 153 -9.46 -2.24 16.20
CA VAL A 153 -8.75 -2.98 15.15
C VAL A 153 -8.16 -1.98 14.16
N ALA A 154 -6.85 -2.06 13.94
CA ALA A 154 -6.14 -1.37 12.87
C ALA A 154 -5.88 -2.35 11.72
N LEU A 155 -6.02 -1.89 10.48
CA LEU A 155 -5.71 -2.66 9.28
C LEU A 155 -4.71 -1.91 8.43
N GLY A 156 -3.72 -2.63 7.91
CA GLY A 156 -2.72 -2.03 7.05
C GLY A 156 -2.01 -3.01 6.15
N GLY A 157 -1.05 -2.49 5.40
CA GLY A 157 -0.21 -3.29 4.55
C GLY A 157 0.70 -2.46 3.67
N ASN A 158 1.66 -3.15 3.05
CA ASN A 158 2.63 -2.55 2.16
C ASN A 158 2.39 -3.02 0.72
N SER A 159 2.61 -2.15 -0.26
CA SER A 159 2.56 -2.46 -1.69
C SER A 159 1.27 -3.19 -2.07
N GLN A 160 1.35 -4.38 -2.66
CA GLN A 160 0.20 -5.21 -2.99
C GLN A 160 -0.67 -5.55 -1.77
N GLY A 161 -0.08 -5.80 -0.61
CA GLY A 161 -0.83 -6.02 0.64
C GLY A 161 -1.58 -4.76 1.09
N GLY A 162 -1.02 -3.58 0.85
CA GLY A 162 -1.68 -2.30 1.11
C GLY A 162 -2.92 -2.08 0.24
N THR A 163 -2.84 -2.43 -1.06
CA THR A 163 -4.00 -2.34 -1.96
C THR A 163 -5.14 -3.25 -1.50
N VAL A 164 -4.81 -4.49 -1.07
CA VAL A 164 -5.81 -5.45 -0.54
C VAL A 164 -6.38 -4.97 0.79
N ALA A 165 -5.54 -4.45 1.70
CA ALA A 165 -6.01 -3.93 2.99
C ALA A 165 -7.00 -2.77 2.79
N LEU A 166 -6.68 -1.83 1.91
CA LEU A 166 -7.57 -0.72 1.60
C LEU A 166 -8.86 -1.19 0.92
N HIS A 167 -8.77 -2.07 -0.08
CA HIS A 167 -9.93 -2.66 -0.75
C HIS A 167 -10.82 -3.39 0.27
N ALA A 168 -10.24 -4.19 1.15
CA ALA A 168 -10.98 -4.89 2.21
C ALA A 168 -11.66 -3.91 3.17
N ALA A 169 -10.98 -2.86 3.62
CA ALA A 169 -11.60 -1.85 4.48
C ALA A 169 -12.81 -1.17 3.82
N LEU A 170 -12.69 -0.81 2.54
CA LEU A 170 -13.75 -0.10 1.82
C LEU A 170 -14.92 -1.00 1.39
N THR A 171 -14.76 -2.31 1.42
CA THR A 171 -15.79 -3.29 1.03
C THR A 171 -16.39 -4.06 2.21
N HIS A 172 -15.77 -4.01 3.39
CA HIS A 172 -16.26 -4.67 4.60
C HIS A 172 -17.36 -3.84 5.28
N ALA A 173 -18.38 -4.52 5.81
CA ALA A 173 -19.52 -3.84 6.46
C ALA A 173 -19.11 -2.96 7.66
N ARG A 174 -18.02 -3.30 8.34
CA ARG A 174 -17.46 -2.57 9.49
C ARG A 174 -16.08 -1.97 9.21
N GLY A 175 -15.62 -1.99 7.96
CA GLY A 175 -14.28 -1.53 7.62
C GLY A 175 -14.08 -0.03 7.82
N LEU A 176 -15.16 0.74 7.72
CA LEU A 176 -15.15 2.19 7.99
C LEU A 176 -15.29 2.54 9.49
N ASP A 177 -15.46 1.53 10.35
CA ASP A 177 -15.46 1.68 11.81
C ASP A 177 -14.15 1.22 12.45
N LEU A 178 -13.08 1.01 11.68
CA LEU A 178 -11.79 0.61 12.22
C LEU A 178 -11.12 1.74 13.02
N ALA A 179 -10.14 1.38 13.85
CA ALA A 179 -9.36 2.36 14.60
C ALA A 179 -8.56 3.29 13.67
N CYS A 180 -7.91 2.72 12.68
CA CYS A 180 -7.16 3.43 11.64
C CYS A 180 -6.77 2.50 10.49
N LEU A 181 -6.33 3.12 9.39
CA LEU A 181 -5.67 2.46 8.28
C LEU A 181 -4.20 2.91 8.19
N VAL A 182 -3.32 1.97 7.84
CA VAL A 182 -1.87 2.21 7.71
C VAL A 182 -1.35 1.59 6.43
N LEU A 183 -0.92 2.40 5.50
CA LEU A 183 -0.57 1.96 4.16
C LEU A 183 0.86 2.39 3.79
N GLY A 184 1.65 1.46 3.25
CA GLY A 184 3.00 1.73 2.77
C GLY A 184 3.15 1.50 1.28
N CYS A 185 3.74 2.44 0.54
CA CYS A 185 4.10 2.32 -0.88
C CYS A 185 3.01 1.66 -1.74
N THR A 186 1.77 2.16 -1.67
CA THR A 186 0.59 1.52 -2.26
C THR A 186 -0.36 2.54 -2.88
N ILE A 187 -1.45 2.07 -3.51
CA ILE A 187 -2.48 2.91 -4.12
C ILE A 187 -3.89 2.40 -3.81
N LEU A 188 -4.90 3.22 -4.08
CA LEU A 188 -6.28 2.80 -4.20
C LEU A 188 -6.49 2.16 -5.59
N LEU A 189 -6.93 0.90 -5.63
CA LEU A 189 -7.20 0.20 -6.89
C LEU A 189 -8.46 0.75 -7.58
N ASP A 190 -8.45 0.80 -8.93
CA ASP A 190 -9.66 1.11 -9.72
C ASP A 190 -10.79 0.10 -9.49
N ALA A 191 -10.43 -1.15 -9.20
CA ALA A 191 -11.39 -2.20 -8.86
C ALA A 191 -12.08 -1.97 -7.50
N THR A 192 -11.60 -1.02 -6.69
CA THR A 192 -12.21 -0.69 -5.41
C THR A 192 -13.43 0.19 -5.64
N PRO A 193 -14.60 -0.18 -5.10
CA PRO A 193 -15.79 0.66 -5.22
C PRO A 193 -15.51 2.08 -4.73
N ALA A 194 -16.11 3.07 -5.39
CA ALA A 194 -16.02 4.44 -4.94
C ALA A 194 -16.48 4.53 -3.47
N PRO A 195 -15.66 5.07 -2.59
CA PRO A 195 -16.02 5.19 -1.19
C PRO A 195 -17.23 6.09 -1.07
N ARG A 196 -18.23 5.66 -0.30
CA ARG A 196 -19.33 6.53 0.12
C ARG A 196 -18.79 7.46 1.19
N GLU A 197 -19.31 8.65 1.27
CA GLU A 197 -19.01 9.57 2.36
C GLU A 197 -19.42 8.93 3.70
N PRO A 198 -18.47 8.48 4.52
CA PRO A 198 -18.79 7.89 5.80
C PRO A 198 -18.95 9.00 6.84
N PRO A 199 -19.83 8.82 7.85
CA PRO A 199 -20.05 9.84 8.88
C PRO A 199 -18.79 10.11 9.73
N ASP A 200 -17.89 9.16 9.86
CA ASP A 200 -16.68 9.25 10.68
C ASP A 200 -15.67 8.18 10.22
N PRO A 201 -14.99 8.42 9.09
CA PRO A 201 -14.05 7.43 8.54
C PRO A 201 -12.84 7.23 9.45
N PRO A 202 -12.22 6.02 9.40
CA PRO A 202 -10.98 5.81 10.11
C PRO A 202 -9.88 6.72 9.56
N PRO A 203 -9.04 7.31 10.42
CA PRO A 203 -7.88 8.06 9.96
C PRO A 203 -6.94 7.15 9.17
N LEU A 204 -6.40 7.69 8.08
CA LEU A 204 -5.57 6.96 7.13
C LEU A 204 -4.16 7.55 7.08
N PHE A 205 -3.16 6.74 7.35
CA PHE A 205 -1.75 7.09 7.16
C PHE A 205 -1.16 6.39 5.94
N ILE A 206 -0.39 7.16 5.16
CA ILE A 206 0.31 6.65 3.98
C ILE A 206 1.79 6.97 4.10
N PHE A 207 2.60 5.92 4.06
CA PHE A 207 4.04 6.03 3.86
C PHE A 207 4.34 5.83 2.38
N SER A 208 5.12 6.73 1.79
CA SER A 208 5.53 6.70 0.39
C SER A 208 7.04 6.81 0.27
N ALA A 209 7.62 6.14 -0.70
CA ALA A 209 9.02 6.27 -1.04
C ALA A 209 9.17 7.32 -2.15
N GLU A 210 10.10 8.30 -1.98
CA GLU A 210 10.29 9.38 -2.96
C GLU A 210 10.58 8.86 -4.37
N ARG A 211 11.34 7.76 -4.47
CA ARG A 211 11.74 7.13 -5.75
C ARG A 211 10.92 5.91 -6.12
N ASP A 212 9.73 5.80 -5.56
CA ASP A 212 8.80 4.72 -5.92
C ASP A 212 8.48 4.78 -7.41
N MET A 213 8.87 3.73 -8.14
CA MET A 213 8.65 3.59 -9.59
C MET A 213 7.55 2.58 -9.92
N GLU A 214 6.99 1.93 -8.91
CA GLU A 214 5.81 1.06 -9.06
C GLU A 214 4.54 1.88 -8.91
N TYR A 215 4.43 2.56 -7.77
CA TYR A 215 3.36 3.48 -7.46
C TYR A 215 3.95 4.87 -7.24
N LEU A 216 4.07 5.65 -8.30
CA LEU A 216 4.62 7.01 -8.21
C LEU A 216 3.97 7.79 -7.08
N PRO A 217 4.73 8.57 -6.27
CA PRO A 217 4.13 9.41 -5.23
C PRO A 217 3.01 10.31 -5.73
N ALA A 218 3.12 10.80 -6.97
CA ALA A 218 2.06 11.57 -7.60
C ALA A 218 0.81 10.73 -7.87
N PHE A 219 0.98 9.48 -8.31
CA PHE A 219 -0.13 8.55 -8.51
C PHE A 219 -0.80 8.20 -7.19
N GLN A 220 0.00 7.90 -6.15
CA GLN A 220 -0.52 7.68 -4.80
C GLN A 220 -1.33 8.90 -4.34
N ARG A 221 -0.80 10.11 -4.53
CA ARG A 221 -1.47 11.34 -4.13
C ARG A 221 -2.82 11.54 -4.84
N LEU A 222 -2.89 11.30 -6.15
CA LEU A 222 -4.15 11.36 -6.89
C LEU A 222 -5.15 10.31 -6.40
N ALA A 223 -4.71 9.07 -6.25
CA ALA A 223 -5.54 7.97 -5.78
C ALA A 223 -6.12 8.23 -4.38
N PHE A 224 -5.30 8.70 -3.45
CA PHE A 224 -5.72 8.99 -2.07
C PHE A 224 -6.46 10.33 -1.93
N GLY A 225 -6.26 11.27 -2.85
CA GLY A 225 -7.05 12.49 -2.94
C GLY A 225 -8.55 12.22 -3.11
N ARG A 226 -8.91 11.11 -3.78
CA ARG A 226 -10.30 10.65 -3.90
C ARG A 226 -10.92 10.28 -2.54
N LEU A 227 -10.13 9.71 -1.63
CA LEU A 227 -10.59 9.43 -0.26
C LEU A 227 -10.72 10.70 0.56
N ALA A 228 -9.75 11.60 0.45
CA ALA A 228 -9.81 12.90 1.13
C ALA A 228 -11.04 13.72 0.69
N ALA A 229 -11.39 13.66 -0.61
CA ALA A 229 -12.57 14.37 -1.15
C ALA A 229 -13.90 13.87 -0.57
N VAL A 230 -13.96 12.62 -0.08
CA VAL A 230 -15.17 12.07 0.58
C VAL A 230 -15.03 12.01 2.10
N GLY A 231 -14.13 12.81 2.69
CA GLY A 231 -14.08 13.08 4.12
C GLY A 231 -13.08 12.24 4.92
N PHE A 232 -12.23 11.40 4.29
CA PHE A 232 -11.17 10.72 5.04
C PHE A 232 -10.11 11.72 5.52
N ASP A 233 -9.65 11.56 6.77
CA ASP A 233 -8.45 12.23 7.27
C ASP A 233 -7.22 11.46 6.75
N VAL A 234 -6.69 11.92 5.60
CA VAL A 234 -5.57 11.29 4.91
C VAL A 234 -4.29 12.06 5.19
N VAL A 235 -3.40 11.46 5.95
CA VAL A 235 -2.07 12.01 6.23
C VAL A 235 -0.98 11.18 5.57
N SER A 236 0.13 11.81 5.19
CA SER A 236 1.20 11.11 4.48
C SER A 236 2.58 11.51 4.93
N HIS A 237 3.52 10.61 4.67
CA HIS A 237 4.96 10.86 4.72
C HIS A 237 5.61 10.35 3.45
N VAL A 238 6.49 11.15 2.84
CA VAL A 238 7.32 10.73 1.71
C VAL A 238 8.76 10.65 2.19
N GLU A 239 9.31 9.43 2.24
CA GLU A 239 10.70 9.22 2.69
C GLU A 239 11.69 9.53 1.57
N PRO A 240 12.60 10.50 1.78
CA PRO A 240 13.57 10.91 0.78
C PRO A 240 14.54 9.79 0.40
N GLY A 241 14.82 9.65 -0.89
CA GLY A 241 15.82 8.73 -1.43
C GLY A 241 15.43 7.25 -1.43
N LEU A 242 14.30 6.89 -0.83
CA LEU A 242 13.81 5.52 -0.77
C LEU A 242 13.15 5.12 -2.09
N ASP A 243 13.31 3.88 -2.50
CA ASP A 243 12.58 3.26 -3.62
C ASP A 243 11.53 2.27 -3.13
N HIS A 244 10.73 1.72 -4.07
CA HIS A 244 9.63 0.80 -3.76
C HIS A 244 10.09 -0.51 -3.08
N TYR A 245 11.29 -0.97 -3.40
CA TYR A 245 11.80 -2.29 -2.98
C TYR A 245 12.68 -2.24 -1.74
N SER A 246 13.01 -1.05 -1.29
CA SER A 246 13.82 -0.87 -0.10
C SER A 246 12.96 -1.06 1.14
N VAL A 247 13.15 -2.16 1.84
CA VAL A 247 12.60 -2.33 3.19
C VAL A 247 13.25 -1.28 4.08
N SER A 248 12.46 -0.36 4.58
CA SER A 248 12.97 0.76 5.37
C SER A 248 12.51 0.68 6.82
N ARG A 249 13.48 0.77 7.73
CA ARG A 249 13.17 0.95 9.14
C ARG A 249 12.39 2.25 9.40
N ALA A 250 12.57 3.27 8.55
CA ALA A 250 11.78 4.49 8.63
C ALA A 250 10.29 4.22 8.44
N GLU A 251 9.90 3.37 7.49
CA GLU A 251 8.51 2.96 7.31
C GLU A 251 7.92 2.35 8.58
N LEU A 252 8.65 1.40 9.18
CA LEU A 252 8.20 0.74 10.42
C LEU A 252 8.09 1.73 11.58
N LEU A 253 9.02 2.69 11.69
CA LEU A 253 8.99 3.73 12.73
C LEU A 253 7.80 4.67 12.55
N HIS A 254 7.52 5.12 11.32
CA HIS A 254 6.35 5.96 11.03
C HIS A 254 5.05 5.18 11.27
N THR A 255 4.99 3.93 10.84
CA THR A 255 3.86 3.03 11.11
C THR A 255 3.62 2.87 12.60
N ALA A 256 4.66 2.57 13.38
CA ALA A 256 4.55 2.44 14.84
C ALA A 256 4.09 3.76 15.50
N ALA A 257 4.63 4.88 15.08
CA ALA A 257 4.25 6.19 15.58
C ALA A 257 2.76 6.49 15.31
N TRP A 258 2.30 6.20 14.09
CA TRP A 258 0.91 6.34 13.73
C TRP A 258 -0.01 5.43 14.54
N LEU A 259 0.32 4.14 14.66
CA LEU A 259 -0.43 3.18 15.46
C LEU A 259 -0.53 3.62 16.94
N ARG A 260 0.56 4.12 17.52
CA ARG A 260 0.55 4.65 18.89
C ARG A 260 -0.41 5.82 19.03
N ARG A 261 -0.38 6.76 18.08
CA ARG A 261 -1.31 7.90 18.05
C ARG A 261 -2.76 7.44 17.89
N ALA A 262 -3.03 6.59 16.90
CA ALA A 262 -4.40 6.21 16.56
C ALA A 262 -5.04 5.28 17.60
N LEU A 263 -4.28 4.32 18.15
CA LEU A 263 -4.81 3.33 19.09
C LEU A 263 -4.81 3.82 20.54
N PHE A 264 -3.88 4.69 20.92
CA PHE A 264 -3.66 5.05 22.32
C PHE A 264 -3.70 6.55 22.61
N GLY A 265 -3.84 7.38 21.58
CA GLY A 265 -3.81 8.85 21.73
C GLY A 265 -2.43 9.39 22.12
N ASP A 266 -1.37 8.59 21.97
CA ASP A 266 -0.03 9.02 22.35
C ASP A 266 0.44 10.15 21.43
N ALA A 267 0.97 11.23 21.99
CA ALA A 267 1.70 12.24 21.24
C ALA A 267 3.08 11.65 20.92
N VAL A 268 3.24 11.08 19.73
CA VAL A 268 4.48 10.37 19.36
C VAL A 268 5.25 11.14 18.31
N VAL A 269 6.48 11.48 18.64
CA VAL A 269 7.52 11.78 17.67
C VAL A 269 8.34 10.48 17.54
N PRO A 270 8.46 9.87 16.34
CA PRO A 270 9.33 8.72 16.18
C PRO A 270 10.75 9.09 16.59
N GLU A 271 11.33 8.33 17.52
CA GLU A 271 12.73 8.49 17.87
C GLU A 271 13.58 7.83 16.77
N TYR A 272 14.15 8.63 15.91
CA TYR A 272 15.15 8.19 14.94
C TYR A 272 16.51 8.03 15.62
N ARG A 273 16.63 7.09 16.56
CA ARG A 273 17.89 6.89 17.32
C ARG A 273 19.07 6.54 16.42
N ASP A 274 18.82 5.95 15.26
CA ASP A 274 19.87 5.52 14.34
C ASP A 274 20.25 6.57 13.29
N ARG A 275 19.55 7.72 13.27
CA ARG A 275 19.85 8.86 12.40
C ARG A 275 19.80 10.15 13.21
N PRO A 276 20.89 10.53 13.89
CA PRO A 276 20.90 11.67 14.82
C PRO A 276 20.47 13.01 14.17
N ASN A 277 20.52 13.11 12.85
CA ASN A 277 20.12 14.32 12.10
C ASN A 277 18.82 14.15 11.31
N ALA A 278 18.09 13.03 11.45
CA ALA A 278 16.82 12.87 10.76
C ALA A 278 15.76 13.77 11.42
N PRO A 279 14.99 14.51 10.63
CA PRO A 279 13.91 15.32 11.19
C PRO A 279 12.87 14.40 11.83
N PRO A 280 12.17 14.86 12.87
CA PRO A 280 11.07 14.11 13.45
C PRO A 280 10.02 13.82 12.38
N ALA A 281 9.37 12.67 12.46
CA ALA A 281 8.27 12.35 11.55
C ALA A 281 7.17 13.41 11.66
N LYS A 282 6.90 14.07 10.56
CA LYS A 282 5.82 15.03 10.44
C LYS A 282 4.71 14.38 9.63
N PHE A 283 3.57 14.18 10.26
CA PHE A 283 2.37 13.80 9.52
C PHE A 283 1.84 15.04 8.81
N ALA A 284 1.74 14.97 7.49
CA ALA A 284 1.21 16.01 6.65
C ALA A 284 -0.01 15.47 5.89
N ASN A 285 -0.90 16.35 5.49
CA ASN A 285 -1.99 15.96 4.61
C ASN A 285 -1.42 15.48 3.27
N VAL A 286 -1.98 14.42 2.70
CA VAL A 286 -1.52 13.85 1.43
C VAL A 286 -1.49 14.88 0.29
N MET A 287 -2.43 15.84 0.31
CA MET A 287 -2.51 16.89 -0.70
C MET A 287 -1.41 17.95 -0.57
N ASP A 288 -0.76 18.05 0.58
CA ASP A 288 0.33 19.00 0.82
C ASP A 288 1.71 18.37 0.60
N ALA A 289 1.78 17.06 0.37
CA ALA A 289 3.04 16.38 0.11
C ALA A 289 3.68 16.88 -1.20
N PRO A 290 4.95 17.31 -1.20
CA PRO A 290 5.61 17.79 -2.41
C PRO A 290 5.79 16.66 -3.43
N LEU A 291 5.67 16.99 -4.71
CA LEU A 291 6.07 16.07 -5.76
C LEU A 291 7.60 16.00 -5.82
N PRO A 292 8.17 14.80 -5.97
CA PRO A 292 9.60 14.67 -6.18
C PRO A 292 10.07 15.45 -7.41
N ALA A 293 11.13 16.24 -7.26
CA ALA A 293 11.66 17.08 -8.34
C ALA A 293 12.05 16.28 -9.60
N TRP A 294 12.59 15.06 -9.42
CA TRP A 294 12.96 14.18 -10.53
C TRP A 294 11.74 13.72 -11.34
N TRP A 295 10.61 13.56 -10.70
CA TRP A 295 9.37 13.17 -11.35
C TRP A 295 8.79 14.32 -12.18
N LEU A 296 8.82 15.55 -11.64
CA LEU A 296 8.47 16.74 -12.38
C LEU A 296 9.37 16.92 -13.61
N GLN A 297 10.69 16.71 -13.48
CA GLN A 297 11.61 16.74 -14.59
C GLN A 297 11.30 15.67 -15.64
N ALA A 298 10.97 14.44 -15.23
CA ALA A 298 10.60 13.37 -16.14
C ALA A 298 9.33 13.69 -16.94
N LEU A 299 8.36 14.39 -16.36
CA LEU A 299 7.18 14.90 -17.06
C LEU A 299 7.57 15.99 -18.07
N LEU A 300 8.32 17.00 -17.62
CA LEU A 300 8.72 18.15 -18.47
C LEU A 300 9.55 17.72 -19.68
N HIS A 301 10.31 16.65 -19.58
CA HIS A 301 11.11 16.12 -20.68
C HIS A 301 10.37 15.08 -21.55
N GLY A 302 9.05 14.98 -21.44
CA GLY A 302 8.23 14.13 -22.31
C GLY A 302 8.43 12.62 -22.13
N HIS A 303 9.11 12.20 -21.07
CA HIS A 303 9.36 10.79 -20.79
C HIS A 303 8.13 10.03 -20.27
N ARG A 304 7.06 10.74 -19.95
CA ARG A 304 5.80 10.21 -19.47
C ARG A 304 4.65 11.07 -19.97
N GLN A 305 3.67 10.42 -20.54
CA GLN A 305 2.48 11.11 -21.01
C GLN A 305 1.36 10.89 -19.99
N PRO A 306 0.72 11.95 -19.49
CA PRO A 306 -0.34 11.88 -18.50
C PRO A 306 -1.70 11.43 -19.07
N HIS A 307 -1.74 10.80 -20.24
CA HIS A 307 -2.93 10.68 -21.06
C HIS A 307 -4.01 9.74 -20.57
N LYS A 308 -4.05 9.38 -19.32
CA LYS A 308 -5.14 8.54 -18.82
C LYS A 308 -5.48 8.83 -17.37
N LEU A 309 -5.39 10.08 -16.97
CA LEU A 309 -6.06 10.51 -15.76
C LEU A 309 -7.56 10.46 -16.01
N HIS A 310 -8.32 9.84 -15.12
CA HIS A 310 -9.77 9.96 -15.13
C HIS A 310 -10.18 11.41 -14.81
N ASP A 311 -11.30 11.87 -15.34
CA ASP A 311 -11.79 13.24 -15.11
C ASP A 311 -11.89 13.58 -13.62
N GLU A 312 -12.22 12.60 -12.78
CA GLU A 312 -12.26 12.72 -11.31
C GLU A 312 -10.87 13.01 -10.71
N GLU A 313 -9.82 12.38 -11.24
CA GLU A 313 -8.45 12.59 -10.80
C GLU A 313 -7.94 13.97 -11.21
N VAL A 314 -8.34 14.40 -12.40
CA VAL A 314 -8.07 15.77 -12.88
C VAL A 314 -8.77 16.81 -11.99
N ALA A 315 -10.00 16.53 -11.56
CA ALA A 315 -10.75 17.41 -10.67
C ALA A 315 -10.10 17.57 -9.28
N LEU A 316 -9.47 16.51 -8.78
CA LEU A 316 -8.76 16.49 -7.49
C LEU A 316 -7.32 17.03 -7.59
N MET A 317 -6.82 17.26 -8.80
CA MET A 317 -5.45 17.73 -9.01
C MET A 317 -5.31 19.19 -8.55
N PRO A 318 -4.31 19.50 -7.70
CA PRO A 318 -4.00 20.89 -7.34
C PRO A 318 -3.77 21.76 -8.58
N ASP A 319 -4.28 22.99 -8.61
CA ASP A 319 -4.16 23.89 -9.73
C ASP A 319 -2.71 24.13 -10.16
N ALA A 320 -1.78 24.15 -9.22
CA ALA A 320 -0.34 24.26 -9.49
C ALA A 320 0.24 23.12 -10.33
N TRP A 321 -0.45 21.98 -10.41
CA TRP A 321 0.00 20.80 -11.17
C TRP A 321 -0.60 20.71 -12.56
N ARG A 322 -1.77 21.34 -12.78
CA ARG A 322 -2.45 21.33 -14.08
C ARG A 322 -1.56 21.75 -15.24
N PRO A 323 -0.75 22.81 -15.12
CA PRO A 323 0.18 23.19 -16.18
C PRO A 323 1.25 22.13 -16.46
N VAL A 324 1.65 21.33 -15.45
CA VAL A 324 2.65 20.27 -15.61
C VAL A 324 2.08 19.07 -16.36
N PHE A 325 0.77 18.80 -16.21
CA PHE A 325 0.09 17.66 -16.83
C PHE A 325 -0.56 18.00 -18.17
N PHE A 326 -0.95 19.25 -18.38
CA PHE A 326 -1.75 19.70 -19.53
C PHE A 326 -1.13 20.91 -20.24
N ALA A 327 0.19 21.08 -20.10
CA ALA A 327 0.89 22.23 -20.66
C ALA A 327 1.04 22.17 -22.18
N ASP A 328 0.12 21.61 -22.90
CA ASP A 328 -0.04 21.85 -24.35
C ASP A 328 -1.40 21.32 -24.80
N GLY A 329 -2.38 22.21 -24.83
CA GLY A 329 -3.56 22.09 -25.66
C GLY A 329 -3.34 22.72 -26.98
#